data_bbcc23d737a12ec12b3b04a181452854
#
_entry.id   bbcc23d737a12ec12b3b04a181452854
#
_cell.length_a   1.000
_cell.length_b   1.000
_cell.length_c   1.000
_cell.angle_alpha   90.00
_cell.angle_beta   90.00
_cell.angle_gamma   90.00
#
_symmetry.space_group_name_H-M   'P 1'
#
loop_
_entity.id
_entity.type
_entity.pdbx_description
1 polymer ?
#
loop_
_entity_poly.entity_id
_entity_poly.type
_entity_poly.pdbx_seq_one_letter_code
_entity_poly.pdbx_strand_id
1 'polypeptide(L)'
;MFNLKTKQKEKKKEKLEDREKIRSIRFNILAVACIILFCAVLAPITLQNDTFYTIRIGEHILQNETIDMQDPFSWHENLPYTYPHWAYDVMIYLIYSVGGMAGIYISTCIFSSILGISIYKTNSKLVKNRVVSFVITIGAMYMLRDYIAARAQLVTFILFTLQIYLMEQLANTSKKRYGVGLILIGILIANLHVAVWPFMFILYLPYIAEYVITIIEEKTAKKFRKELKEGYKIVLTKRNGVKYLVIVMIICVLTGLVTPLGTTPYTYLVKTMQGNTTQ
;
A
#
# COMPACT_ATOMS: atom_id res chain seq x y z
N MET A 1 -52.65 12.38 -21.19
CA MET A 1 -51.51 12.57 -22.11
C MET A 1 -50.19 12.89 -21.39
N PHE A 2 -50.21 13.63 -20.28
CA PHE A 2 -49.01 13.99 -19.47
C PHE A 2 -48.31 12.77 -18.84
N ASN A 3 -49.07 11.80 -18.32
CA ASN A 3 -48.55 10.62 -17.60
C ASN A 3 -47.79 9.62 -18.52
N LEU A 4 -48.10 9.57 -19.81
CA LEU A 4 -47.44 8.70 -20.78
C LEU A 4 -46.06 9.21 -21.19
N LYS A 5 -45.92 10.55 -21.35
CA LYS A 5 -44.62 11.16 -21.65
C LYS A 5 -43.62 11.05 -20.50
N THR A 6 -44.08 11.12 -19.28
CA THR A 6 -43.23 10.94 -18.06
C THR A 6 -42.73 9.52 -17.94
N LYS A 7 -43.58 8.50 -18.10
CA LYS A 7 -43.19 7.08 -18.13
C LYS A 7 -42.22 6.72 -19.25
N GLN A 8 -42.38 7.33 -20.42
CA GLN A 8 -41.43 7.12 -21.54
C GLN A 8 -40.07 7.76 -21.27
N LYS A 9 -40.02 8.94 -20.63
CA LYS A 9 -38.73 9.56 -20.20
C LYS A 9 -38.02 8.72 -19.13
N GLU A 10 -38.76 8.21 -18.15
CA GLU A 10 -38.18 7.33 -17.09
C GLU A 10 -37.61 6.04 -17.68
N LYS A 11 -38.34 5.33 -18.55
CA LYS A 11 -37.81 4.12 -19.22
C LYS A 11 -36.60 4.42 -20.10
N LYS A 12 -36.53 5.58 -20.75
CA LYS A 12 -35.37 5.99 -21.56
C LYS A 12 -34.17 6.28 -20.67
N LYS A 13 -34.37 6.90 -19.52
CA LYS A 13 -33.32 7.18 -18.52
C LYS A 13 -32.77 5.90 -17.93
N GLU A 14 -33.62 4.98 -17.49
CA GLU A 14 -33.25 3.66 -16.98
C GLU A 14 -32.41 2.86 -18.00
N LYS A 15 -32.84 2.83 -19.27
CA LYS A 15 -32.10 2.16 -20.35
C LYS A 15 -30.74 2.81 -20.64
N LEU A 16 -30.60 4.13 -20.46
CA LEU A 16 -29.31 4.83 -20.57
C LEU A 16 -28.39 4.48 -19.40
N GLU A 17 -28.91 4.49 -18.17
CA GLU A 17 -28.16 4.12 -16.97
C GLU A 17 -27.64 2.67 -17.06
N ASP A 18 -28.46 1.73 -17.53
CA ASP A 18 -28.04 0.35 -17.77
C ASP A 18 -26.93 0.23 -18.81
N ARG A 19 -27.04 0.98 -19.93
CA ARG A 19 -25.99 1.00 -20.96
C ARG A 19 -24.68 1.57 -20.44
N GLU A 20 -24.72 2.64 -19.66
CA GLU A 20 -23.54 3.23 -19.02
C GLU A 20 -22.91 2.27 -18.02
N LYS A 21 -23.70 1.55 -17.24
CA LYS A 21 -23.24 0.54 -16.30
C LYS A 21 -22.54 -0.60 -17.04
N ILE A 22 -23.12 -1.13 -18.11
CA ILE A 22 -22.54 -2.21 -18.92
C ILE A 22 -21.22 -1.72 -19.57
N ARG A 23 -21.21 -0.54 -20.16
CA ARG A 23 -20.00 0.06 -20.75
C ARG A 23 -18.89 0.21 -19.72
N SER A 24 -19.24 0.63 -18.54
CA SER A 24 -18.36 0.79 -17.41
C SER A 24 -17.74 -0.53 -16.94
N ILE A 25 -18.54 -1.61 -16.87
CA ILE A 25 -18.05 -2.94 -16.51
C ILE A 25 -17.07 -3.46 -17.57
N ARG A 26 -17.44 -3.35 -18.86
CA ARG A 26 -16.59 -3.76 -19.97
C ARG A 26 -15.26 -3.01 -19.98
N PHE A 27 -15.28 -1.69 -19.76
CA PHE A 27 -14.06 -0.90 -19.65
C PHE A 27 -13.17 -1.38 -18.49
N ASN A 28 -13.74 -1.65 -17.30
CA ASN A 28 -12.96 -2.13 -16.16
C ASN A 28 -12.30 -3.48 -16.45
N ILE A 29 -13.03 -4.42 -17.08
CA ILE A 29 -12.46 -5.73 -17.44
C ILE A 29 -11.28 -5.54 -18.40
N LEU A 30 -11.48 -4.74 -19.44
CA LEU A 30 -10.42 -4.45 -20.42
C LEU A 30 -9.22 -3.76 -19.77
N ALA A 31 -9.45 -2.74 -18.93
CA ALA A 31 -8.40 -2.02 -18.22
C ALA A 31 -7.58 -2.95 -17.32
N VAL A 32 -8.25 -3.83 -16.55
CA VAL A 32 -7.56 -4.81 -15.70
C VAL A 32 -6.76 -5.80 -16.54
N ALA A 33 -7.31 -6.30 -17.63
CA ALA A 33 -6.58 -7.21 -18.53
C ALA A 33 -5.34 -6.53 -19.14
N CYS A 34 -5.47 -5.29 -19.60
CA CYS A 34 -4.33 -4.50 -20.11
C CYS A 34 -3.27 -4.25 -19.03
N ILE A 35 -3.67 -3.95 -17.78
CA ILE A 35 -2.75 -3.76 -16.66
C ILE A 35 -1.99 -5.05 -16.39
N ILE A 36 -2.65 -6.20 -16.32
CA ILE A 36 -2.01 -7.50 -16.09
C ILE A 36 -0.97 -7.79 -17.19
N LEU A 37 -1.36 -7.63 -18.45
CA LEU A 37 -0.46 -7.84 -19.59
C LEU A 37 0.75 -6.89 -19.54
N PHE A 38 0.50 -5.61 -19.24
CA PHE A 38 1.57 -4.63 -19.11
C PHE A 38 2.53 -4.95 -17.97
N CYS A 39 2.02 -5.34 -16.80
CA CYS A 39 2.82 -5.77 -15.66
C CYS A 39 3.65 -7.03 -15.96
N ALA A 40 3.09 -7.99 -16.69
CA ALA A 40 3.82 -9.18 -17.12
C ALA A 40 4.97 -8.85 -18.07
N VAL A 41 4.78 -7.87 -18.98
CA VAL A 41 5.85 -7.40 -19.89
C VAL A 41 6.94 -6.64 -19.13
N LEU A 42 6.59 -5.93 -18.05
CA LEU A 42 7.57 -5.20 -17.23
C LEU A 42 8.39 -6.12 -16.31
N ALA A 43 7.89 -7.32 -15.98
CA ALA A 43 8.59 -8.25 -15.10
C ALA A 43 9.88 -8.76 -15.75
N PRO A 44 11.05 -8.60 -15.10
CA PRO A 44 12.33 -9.01 -15.68
C PRO A 44 12.44 -10.54 -15.70
N ILE A 45 12.93 -11.08 -16.82
CA ILE A 45 13.21 -12.52 -16.98
C ILE A 45 14.49 -12.89 -16.19
N THR A 46 15.47 -11.97 -16.15
CA THR A 46 16.72 -12.16 -15.42
C THR A 46 16.53 -11.81 -13.95
N LEU A 47 16.92 -12.73 -13.07
CA LEU A 47 16.89 -12.50 -11.64
C LEU A 47 18.05 -11.61 -11.22
N GLN A 48 17.81 -10.79 -10.21
CA GLN A 48 18.86 -9.97 -9.58
C GLN A 48 19.64 -10.80 -8.56
N ASN A 49 20.88 -10.42 -8.27
CA ASN A 49 21.73 -11.13 -7.30
C ASN A 49 21.08 -11.27 -5.93
N ASP A 50 20.37 -10.23 -5.46
CA ASP A 50 19.68 -10.23 -4.18
C ASP A 50 18.60 -11.34 -4.08
N THR A 51 18.01 -11.76 -5.19
CA THR A 51 17.01 -12.83 -5.19
C THR A 51 17.61 -14.16 -4.74
N PHE A 52 18.85 -14.47 -5.16
CA PHE A 52 19.54 -15.70 -4.73
C PHE A 52 19.86 -15.68 -3.24
N TYR A 53 20.30 -14.53 -2.75
CA TYR A 53 20.53 -14.33 -1.32
C TYR A 53 19.25 -14.49 -0.50
N THR A 54 18.16 -13.85 -0.93
CA THR A 54 16.82 -13.97 -0.34
C THR A 54 16.36 -15.43 -0.24
N ILE A 55 16.55 -16.24 -1.30
CA ILE A 55 16.21 -17.66 -1.32
C ILE A 55 17.03 -18.42 -0.27
N ARG A 56 18.34 -18.17 -0.20
CA ARG A 56 19.23 -18.86 0.73
C ARG A 56 18.97 -18.47 2.20
N ILE A 57 18.66 -17.22 2.47
CA ILE A 57 18.24 -16.79 3.82
C ILE A 57 16.92 -17.46 4.21
N GLY A 58 15.93 -17.50 3.32
CA GLY A 58 14.66 -18.18 3.60
C GLY A 58 14.82 -19.68 3.87
N GLU A 59 15.70 -20.35 3.12
CA GLU A 59 16.08 -21.73 3.36
C GLU A 59 16.71 -21.91 4.75
N HIS A 60 17.70 -21.07 5.08
CA HIS A 60 18.40 -21.11 6.37
C HIS A 60 17.44 -20.95 7.55
N ILE A 61 16.54 -19.98 7.49
CA ILE A 61 15.54 -19.74 8.54
C ILE A 61 14.65 -20.97 8.75
N LEU A 62 14.18 -21.61 7.68
CA LEU A 62 13.30 -22.78 7.79
C LEU A 62 14.03 -24.03 8.24
N GLN A 63 15.30 -24.23 7.84
CA GLN A 63 16.08 -25.39 8.23
C GLN A 63 16.50 -25.33 9.70
N ASN A 64 16.81 -24.14 10.21
CA ASN A 64 17.29 -23.97 11.59
C ASN A 64 16.18 -23.55 12.56
N GLU A 65 14.97 -23.25 12.07
CA GLU A 65 13.81 -22.79 12.86
C GLU A 65 14.14 -21.59 13.77
N THR A 66 15.12 -20.76 13.38
CA THR A 66 15.61 -19.63 14.21
C THR A 66 15.99 -18.43 13.34
N ILE A 67 15.94 -17.26 13.96
CA ILE A 67 16.50 -16.00 13.47
C ILE A 67 17.55 -15.57 14.48
N ASP A 68 18.77 -15.99 14.26
CA ASP A 68 19.89 -15.83 15.18
C ASP A 68 20.59 -14.47 15.11
N MET A 69 20.17 -13.59 14.18
CA MET A 69 20.75 -12.27 13.95
C MET A 69 22.24 -12.29 13.62
N GLN A 70 22.72 -13.37 13.02
CA GLN A 70 24.09 -13.56 12.53
C GLN A 70 24.09 -13.82 11.03
N ASP A 71 25.20 -13.49 10.36
CA ASP A 71 25.37 -13.78 8.93
C ASP A 71 25.75 -15.26 8.75
N PRO A 72 24.85 -16.09 8.17
CA PRO A 72 25.10 -17.52 8.04
C PRO A 72 26.03 -17.85 6.85
N PHE A 73 26.38 -16.86 6.02
CA PHE A 73 27.16 -17.08 4.78
C PHE A 73 28.51 -16.40 4.77
N SER A 74 28.83 -15.61 5.81
CA SER A 74 30.15 -15.03 5.97
C SER A 74 31.13 -16.08 6.44
N TRP A 75 32.39 -15.99 5.97
CA TRP A 75 33.51 -16.76 6.52
C TRP A 75 33.98 -16.22 7.88
N HIS A 76 33.51 -15.04 8.28
CA HIS A 76 33.73 -14.48 9.60
C HIS A 76 32.71 -15.08 10.59
N GLU A 77 33.21 -15.64 11.70
CA GLU A 77 32.36 -16.16 12.77
C GLU A 77 31.67 -15.00 13.51
N ASN A 78 30.39 -15.19 13.84
CA ASN A 78 29.59 -14.28 14.67
C ASN A 78 29.43 -12.87 14.10
N LEU A 79 29.49 -12.70 12.79
CA LEU A 79 29.23 -11.40 12.17
C LEU A 79 27.74 -11.03 12.35
N PRO A 80 27.42 -9.89 13.01
CA PRO A 80 26.03 -9.49 13.20
C PRO A 80 25.34 -9.26 11.86
N TYR A 81 24.16 -9.82 11.66
CA TYR A 81 23.31 -9.60 10.52
C TYR A 81 21.87 -9.38 10.94
N THR A 82 21.25 -8.35 10.41
CA THR A 82 19.82 -8.12 10.61
C THR A 82 19.05 -8.69 9.42
N TYR A 83 18.09 -9.55 9.67
CA TYR A 83 17.21 -10.14 8.64
C TYR A 83 16.10 -9.14 8.27
N PRO A 84 16.36 -8.13 7.38
CA PRO A 84 15.46 -6.98 7.21
C PRO A 84 14.13 -7.33 6.54
N HIS A 85 14.02 -8.50 5.97
CA HIS A 85 12.82 -8.98 5.27
C HIS A 85 12.59 -10.49 5.47
N TRP A 86 12.86 -10.99 6.69
CA TRP A 86 12.83 -12.41 7.02
C TRP A 86 11.60 -13.17 6.53
N ALA A 87 10.39 -12.60 6.72
CA ALA A 87 9.15 -13.26 6.29
C ALA A 87 8.99 -13.27 4.76
N TYR A 88 9.52 -12.25 4.08
CA TYR A 88 9.61 -12.24 2.62
C TYR A 88 10.60 -13.30 2.12
N ASP A 89 11.75 -13.44 2.76
CA ASP A 89 12.78 -14.44 2.41
C ASP A 89 12.21 -15.86 2.49
N VAL A 90 11.53 -16.17 3.60
CA VAL A 90 10.82 -17.45 3.76
C VAL A 90 9.77 -17.66 2.67
N MET A 91 8.96 -16.64 2.37
CA MET A 91 7.95 -16.72 1.31
C MET A 91 8.58 -17.00 -0.06
N ILE A 92 9.67 -16.34 -0.41
CA ILE A 92 10.37 -16.52 -1.69
C ILE A 92 11.01 -17.91 -1.76
N TYR A 93 11.61 -18.40 -0.67
CA TYR A 93 12.13 -19.75 -0.62
C TYR A 93 11.04 -20.81 -0.83
N LEU A 94 9.87 -20.67 -0.20
CA LEU A 94 8.74 -21.57 -0.40
C LEU A 94 8.25 -21.57 -1.87
N ILE A 95 8.20 -20.41 -2.51
CA ILE A 95 7.85 -20.31 -3.94
C ILE A 95 8.92 -21.01 -4.80
N TYR A 96 10.20 -20.80 -4.47
CA TYR A 96 11.32 -21.43 -5.16
C TYR A 96 11.33 -22.96 -4.98
N SER A 97 11.08 -23.46 -3.80
CA SER A 97 11.08 -24.90 -3.51
C SER A 97 10.04 -25.68 -4.31
N VAL A 98 8.90 -25.02 -4.66
CA VAL A 98 7.82 -25.63 -5.45
C VAL A 98 8.00 -25.40 -6.96
N GLY A 99 8.39 -24.20 -7.36
CA GLY A 99 8.37 -23.79 -8.77
C GLY A 99 9.74 -23.43 -9.36
N GLY A 100 10.82 -23.53 -8.57
CA GLY A 100 12.16 -23.14 -9.01
C GLY A 100 12.21 -21.66 -9.46
N MET A 101 13.09 -21.36 -10.40
CA MET A 101 13.23 -20.02 -10.98
C MET A 101 11.99 -19.57 -11.74
N ALA A 102 11.26 -20.50 -12.36
CA ALA A 102 9.99 -20.20 -13.03
C ALA A 102 8.93 -19.73 -12.02
N GLY A 103 8.87 -20.35 -10.83
CA GLY A 103 8.00 -19.91 -9.72
C GLY A 103 8.31 -18.49 -9.26
N ILE A 104 9.58 -18.11 -9.16
CA ILE A 104 10.00 -16.75 -8.83
C ILE A 104 9.54 -15.75 -9.89
N TYR A 105 9.73 -16.05 -11.17
CA TYR A 105 9.26 -15.18 -12.25
C TYR A 105 7.73 -15.02 -12.24
N ILE A 106 6.99 -16.12 -12.13
CA ILE A 106 5.52 -16.11 -12.07
C ILE A 106 5.03 -15.30 -10.86
N SER A 107 5.64 -15.49 -9.70
CA SER A 107 5.29 -14.72 -8.50
C SER A 107 5.53 -13.21 -8.68
N THR A 108 6.62 -12.84 -9.36
CA THR A 108 6.91 -11.42 -9.69
C THR A 108 5.84 -10.85 -10.62
N CYS A 109 5.41 -11.60 -11.65
CA CYS A 109 4.31 -11.21 -12.53
C CYS A 109 2.98 -11.04 -11.75
N ILE A 110 2.71 -11.95 -10.81
CA ILE A 110 1.50 -11.88 -9.97
C ILE A 110 1.56 -10.66 -9.05
N PHE A 111 2.64 -10.44 -8.32
CA PHE A 111 2.77 -9.31 -7.40
C PHE A 111 2.73 -7.97 -8.15
N SER A 112 3.41 -7.84 -9.29
CA SER A 112 3.34 -6.62 -10.10
C SER A 112 1.92 -6.36 -10.62
N SER A 113 1.19 -7.41 -11.01
CA SER A 113 -0.21 -7.32 -11.42
C SER A 113 -1.13 -6.89 -10.25
N ILE A 114 -0.91 -7.45 -9.06
CA ILE A 114 -1.62 -7.04 -7.85
C ILE A 114 -1.35 -5.56 -7.54
N LEU A 115 -0.10 -5.10 -7.67
CA LEU A 115 0.26 -3.69 -7.50
C LEU A 115 -0.49 -2.81 -8.51
N GLY A 116 -0.42 -3.13 -9.79
CA GLY A 116 -1.10 -2.36 -10.84
C GLY A 116 -2.61 -2.30 -10.63
N ILE A 117 -3.25 -3.42 -10.29
CA ILE A 117 -4.69 -3.48 -9.99
C ILE A 117 -5.02 -2.66 -8.73
N SER A 118 -4.17 -2.72 -7.70
CA SER A 118 -4.36 -1.95 -6.46
C SER A 118 -4.27 -0.45 -6.72
N ILE A 119 -3.30 0.01 -7.51
CA ILE A 119 -3.17 1.41 -7.93
C ILE A 119 -4.41 1.83 -8.73
N TYR A 120 -4.85 1.03 -9.71
CA TYR A 120 -6.02 1.32 -10.51
C TYR A 120 -7.30 1.45 -9.68
N LYS A 121 -7.54 0.51 -8.76
CA LYS A 121 -8.71 0.52 -7.88
C LYS A 121 -8.67 1.73 -6.93
N THR A 122 -7.52 2.04 -6.36
CA THR A 122 -7.35 3.21 -5.49
C THR A 122 -7.63 4.51 -6.24
N ASN A 123 -6.99 4.70 -7.40
CA ASN A 123 -7.21 5.88 -8.24
C ASN A 123 -8.66 6.00 -8.69
N SER A 124 -9.31 4.90 -9.10
CA SER A 124 -10.71 4.91 -9.53
C SER A 124 -11.68 5.32 -8.42
N LYS A 125 -11.31 5.11 -7.16
CA LYS A 125 -12.08 5.57 -6.00
C LYS A 125 -11.83 7.06 -5.70
N LEU A 126 -10.60 7.53 -5.86
CA LEU A 126 -10.22 8.92 -5.58
C LEU A 126 -10.69 9.88 -6.69
N VAL A 127 -10.40 9.57 -7.94
CA VAL A 127 -10.63 10.45 -9.09
C VAL A 127 -12.04 10.31 -9.67
N LYS A 128 -12.72 9.20 -9.42
CA LYS A 128 -14.06 8.86 -9.98
C LYS A 128 -14.10 8.83 -11.53
N ASN A 129 -12.94 8.90 -12.20
CA ASN A 129 -12.81 8.79 -13.64
C ASN A 129 -11.91 7.60 -13.99
N ARG A 130 -12.49 6.58 -14.62
CA ARG A 130 -11.82 5.30 -14.89
C ARG A 130 -10.75 5.39 -15.96
N VAL A 131 -10.96 6.22 -16.98
CA VAL A 131 -9.97 6.40 -18.05
C VAL A 131 -8.73 7.09 -17.50
N VAL A 132 -8.91 8.19 -16.76
CA VAL A 132 -7.82 8.90 -16.10
C VAL A 132 -7.10 7.97 -15.11
N SER A 133 -7.85 7.19 -14.32
CA SER A 133 -7.26 6.22 -13.39
C SER A 133 -6.43 5.15 -14.10
N PHE A 134 -6.88 4.67 -15.27
CA PHE A 134 -6.13 3.72 -16.08
C PHE A 134 -4.83 4.33 -16.59
N VAL A 135 -4.87 5.53 -17.17
CA VAL A 135 -3.67 6.22 -17.69
C VAL A 135 -2.66 6.49 -16.58
N ILE A 136 -3.12 7.00 -15.42
CA ILE A 136 -2.26 7.22 -14.25
C ILE A 136 -1.63 5.90 -13.79
N THR A 137 -2.38 4.78 -13.79
CA THR A 137 -1.87 3.48 -13.37
C THR A 137 -0.78 2.98 -14.31
N ILE A 138 -0.97 3.05 -15.63
CA ILE A 138 0.04 2.65 -16.60
C ILE A 138 1.31 3.52 -16.45
N GLY A 139 1.15 4.83 -16.30
CA GLY A 139 2.26 5.76 -16.06
C GLY A 139 3.02 5.43 -14.76
N ALA A 140 2.30 5.17 -13.67
CA ALA A 140 2.90 4.78 -12.38
C ALA A 140 3.66 3.46 -12.47
N MET A 141 3.07 2.43 -13.11
CA MET A 141 3.74 1.14 -13.30
C MET A 141 5.00 1.27 -14.18
N TYR A 142 4.95 2.12 -15.21
CA TYR A 142 6.12 2.39 -16.04
C TYR A 142 7.24 3.09 -15.25
N MET A 143 6.90 4.04 -14.37
CA MET A 143 7.88 4.70 -13.50
C MET A 143 8.49 3.73 -12.47
N LEU A 144 7.72 2.74 -12.03
CA LEU A 144 8.16 1.72 -11.07
C LEU A 144 8.87 0.52 -11.72
N ARG A 145 9.05 0.51 -13.05
CA ARG A 145 9.59 -0.66 -13.79
C ARG A 145 10.90 -1.20 -13.22
N ASP A 146 11.80 -0.32 -12.81
CA ASP A 146 13.13 -0.70 -12.29
C ASP A 146 13.06 -1.34 -10.89
N TYR A 147 11.90 -1.23 -10.23
CA TYR A 147 11.61 -1.83 -8.93
C TYR A 147 10.73 -3.09 -9.04
N ILE A 148 10.29 -3.45 -10.26
CA ILE A 148 9.52 -4.69 -10.51
C ILE A 148 10.52 -5.83 -10.59
N ALA A 149 10.82 -6.42 -9.45
CA ALA A 149 11.74 -7.54 -9.31
C ALA A 149 11.29 -8.43 -8.14
N ALA A 150 11.88 -9.62 -8.01
CA ALA A 150 11.65 -10.51 -6.88
C ALA A 150 12.37 -9.97 -5.61
N ARG A 151 11.88 -8.84 -5.12
CA ARG A 151 12.38 -8.12 -3.94
C ARG A 151 11.25 -7.72 -3.02
N ALA A 152 11.54 -7.57 -1.73
CA ALA A 152 10.58 -7.13 -0.71
C ALA A 152 9.94 -5.76 -1.02
N GLN A 153 10.63 -4.88 -1.79
CA GLN A 153 10.07 -3.60 -2.23
C GLN A 153 8.77 -3.74 -3.01
N LEU A 154 8.64 -4.74 -3.88
CA LEU A 154 7.44 -4.92 -4.69
C LEU A 154 6.21 -5.17 -3.81
N VAL A 155 6.36 -6.02 -2.78
CA VAL A 155 5.29 -6.28 -1.80
C VAL A 155 5.02 -5.04 -0.95
N THR A 156 6.06 -4.28 -0.61
CA THR A 156 5.92 -3.01 0.13
C THR A 156 5.08 -2.00 -0.64
N PHE A 157 5.27 -1.85 -1.96
CA PHE A 157 4.46 -0.94 -2.78
C PHE A 157 2.99 -1.36 -2.81
N ILE A 158 2.70 -2.67 -2.82
CA ILE A 158 1.33 -3.18 -2.67
C ILE A 158 0.74 -2.73 -1.33
N LEU A 159 1.47 -2.96 -0.23
CA LEU A 159 1.02 -2.62 1.11
C LEU A 159 0.83 -1.11 1.30
N PHE A 160 1.72 -0.27 0.79
CA PHE A 160 1.56 1.19 0.82
C PHE A 160 0.36 1.67 -0.01
N THR A 161 0.13 1.07 -1.19
CA THR A 161 -1.06 1.40 -1.99
C THR A 161 -2.35 1.02 -1.25
N LEU A 162 -2.38 -0.15 -0.61
CA LEU A 162 -3.50 -0.58 0.23
C LEU A 162 -3.65 0.29 1.47
N GLN A 163 -2.55 0.72 2.09
CA GLN A 163 -2.56 1.65 3.22
C GLN A 163 -3.25 2.96 2.83
N ILE A 164 -2.85 3.58 1.73
CA ILE A 164 -3.48 4.82 1.22
C ILE A 164 -4.98 4.60 1.00
N TYR A 165 -5.36 3.49 0.37
CA TYR A 165 -6.76 3.15 0.16
C TYR A 165 -7.54 3.04 1.48
N LEU A 166 -6.99 2.30 2.46
CA LEU A 166 -7.66 2.09 3.76
C LEU A 166 -7.73 3.38 4.57
N MET A 167 -6.69 4.22 4.52
CA MET A 167 -6.68 5.53 5.17
C MET A 167 -7.79 6.42 4.62
N GLU A 168 -7.93 6.49 3.30
CA GLU A 168 -8.98 7.27 2.65
C GLU A 168 -10.38 6.73 2.99
N GLN A 169 -10.54 5.39 3.02
CA GLN A 169 -11.82 4.78 3.42
C GLN A 169 -12.14 5.05 4.89
N LEU A 170 -11.16 5.01 5.80
CA LEU A 170 -11.37 5.32 7.21
C LEU A 170 -11.73 6.79 7.40
N ALA A 171 -11.00 7.70 6.74
CA ALA A 171 -11.26 9.14 6.79
C ALA A 171 -12.70 9.48 6.38
N ASN A 172 -13.18 8.85 5.30
CA ASN A 172 -14.49 9.15 4.73
C ASN A 172 -15.66 8.43 5.41
N THR A 173 -15.45 7.21 5.94
CA THR A 173 -16.55 6.36 6.42
C THR A 173 -16.56 6.13 7.92
N SER A 174 -15.46 6.40 8.61
CA SER A 174 -15.23 6.14 10.04
C SER A 174 -15.45 4.66 10.46
N LYS A 175 -15.40 3.70 9.52
CA LYS A 175 -15.65 2.28 9.80
C LYS A 175 -14.42 1.62 10.40
N LYS A 176 -14.54 1.06 11.61
CA LYS A 176 -13.44 0.42 12.38
C LYS A 176 -12.66 -0.64 11.59
N ARG A 177 -13.31 -1.39 10.68
CA ARG A 177 -12.65 -2.42 9.85
C ARG A 177 -11.44 -1.90 9.06
N TYR A 178 -11.48 -0.65 8.62
CA TYR A 178 -10.37 -0.04 7.90
C TYR A 178 -9.20 0.29 8.83
N GLY A 179 -9.49 0.68 10.09
CA GLY A 179 -8.47 0.85 11.12
C GLY A 179 -7.77 -0.46 11.46
N VAL A 180 -8.53 -1.55 11.61
CA VAL A 180 -7.95 -2.90 11.80
C VAL A 180 -7.06 -3.29 10.61
N GLY A 181 -7.50 -3.03 9.38
CA GLY A 181 -6.69 -3.28 8.18
C GLY A 181 -5.36 -2.50 8.18
N LEU A 182 -5.36 -1.25 8.65
CA LEU A 182 -4.14 -0.44 8.77
C LEU A 182 -3.17 -1.01 9.81
N ILE A 183 -3.66 -1.51 10.94
CA ILE A 183 -2.84 -2.18 11.95
C ILE A 183 -2.22 -3.46 11.39
N LEU A 184 -3.01 -4.27 10.67
CA LEU A 184 -2.50 -5.49 10.00
C LEU A 184 -1.42 -5.15 8.96
N ILE A 185 -1.59 -4.08 8.18
CA ILE A 185 -0.54 -3.61 7.26
C ILE A 185 0.73 -3.23 8.02
N GLY A 186 0.61 -2.55 9.17
CA GLY A 186 1.77 -2.21 10.01
C GLY A 186 2.54 -3.45 10.47
N ILE A 187 1.84 -4.50 10.93
CA ILE A 187 2.43 -5.78 11.29
C ILE A 187 3.10 -6.45 10.08
N LEU A 188 2.42 -6.47 8.92
CA LEU A 188 2.97 -7.07 7.72
C LEU A 188 4.26 -6.36 7.26
N ILE A 189 4.29 -5.02 7.26
CA ILE A 189 5.49 -4.27 6.86
C ILE A 189 6.64 -4.53 7.85
N ALA A 190 6.38 -4.58 9.16
CA ALA A 190 7.40 -4.85 10.17
C ALA A 190 8.07 -6.23 10.02
N ASN A 191 7.39 -7.19 9.38
CA ASN A 191 7.91 -8.54 9.17
C ASN A 191 8.40 -8.81 7.74
N LEU A 192 7.74 -8.24 6.73
CA LEU A 192 8.09 -8.43 5.33
C LEU A 192 9.20 -7.48 4.86
N HIS A 193 9.35 -6.30 5.49
CA HIS A 193 10.36 -5.32 5.09
C HIS A 193 10.57 -4.28 6.20
N VAL A 194 11.30 -4.66 7.25
CA VAL A 194 11.49 -3.84 8.45
C VAL A 194 12.11 -2.46 8.15
N ALA A 195 13.02 -2.40 7.17
CA ALA A 195 13.71 -1.16 6.79
C ALA A 195 12.75 -0.02 6.38
N VAL A 196 11.59 -0.36 5.83
CA VAL A 196 10.60 0.62 5.37
C VAL A 196 9.44 0.81 6.34
N TRP A 197 9.40 0.07 7.45
CA TRP A 197 8.33 0.21 8.44
C TRP A 197 8.17 1.64 8.96
N PRO A 198 9.24 2.43 9.27
CA PRO A 198 9.07 3.81 9.70
C PRO A 198 8.45 4.72 8.63
N PHE A 199 8.67 4.42 7.34
CA PHE A 199 8.16 5.24 6.23
C PHE A 199 6.63 5.15 6.09
N MET A 200 5.97 4.10 6.63
CA MET A 200 4.52 4.02 6.64
C MET A 200 3.88 5.22 7.37
N PHE A 201 4.56 5.80 8.36
CA PHE A 201 4.05 6.94 9.13
C PHE A 201 4.07 8.25 8.34
N ILE A 202 4.92 8.38 7.33
CA ILE A 202 4.96 9.54 6.44
C ILE A 202 3.62 9.70 5.70
N LEU A 203 2.97 8.57 5.34
CA LEU A 203 1.67 8.58 4.67
C LEU A 203 0.54 9.15 5.56
N TYR A 204 0.71 9.17 6.88
CA TYR A 204 -0.25 9.78 7.81
C TYR A 204 -0.13 11.31 7.89
N LEU A 205 1.02 11.89 7.51
CA LEU A 205 1.27 13.33 7.67
C LEU A 205 0.21 14.24 7.02
N PRO A 206 -0.25 13.98 5.76
CA PRO A 206 -1.30 14.79 5.17
C PRO A 206 -2.60 14.78 5.97
N TYR A 207 -2.96 13.63 6.55
CA TYR A 207 -4.18 13.50 7.35
C TYR A 207 -4.04 14.15 8.73
N ILE A 208 -2.83 14.11 9.33
CA ILE A 208 -2.54 14.86 10.57
C ILE A 208 -2.66 16.35 10.30
N ALA A 209 -2.09 16.84 9.20
CA ALA A 209 -2.19 18.22 8.79
C ALA A 209 -3.67 18.63 8.60
N GLU A 210 -4.46 17.82 7.90
CA GLU A 210 -5.91 18.06 7.76
C GLU A 210 -6.61 18.13 9.11
N TYR A 211 -6.27 17.23 10.05
CA TYR A 211 -6.85 17.22 11.39
C TYR A 211 -6.52 18.48 12.17
N VAL A 212 -5.24 18.89 12.17
CA VAL A 212 -4.76 20.10 12.86
C VAL A 212 -5.42 21.34 12.27
N ILE A 213 -5.44 21.50 10.95
CA ILE A 213 -6.09 22.62 10.27
C ILE A 213 -7.57 22.68 10.63
N THR A 214 -8.28 21.55 10.64
CA THR A 214 -9.70 21.51 11.01
C THR A 214 -9.93 21.99 12.44
N ILE A 215 -9.05 21.62 13.41
CA ILE A 215 -9.14 22.09 14.81
C ILE A 215 -8.90 23.59 14.89
N ILE A 216 -7.88 24.11 14.18
CA ILE A 216 -7.56 25.54 14.15
C ILE A 216 -8.75 26.33 13.58
N GLU A 217 -9.32 25.88 12.46
CA GLU A 217 -10.47 26.53 11.84
C GLU A 217 -11.70 26.53 12.75
N GLU A 218 -11.99 25.42 13.45
CA GLU A 218 -13.10 25.35 14.40
C GLU A 218 -12.91 26.33 15.57
N LYS A 219 -11.69 26.44 16.10
CA LYS A 219 -11.38 27.39 17.18
C LYS A 219 -11.46 28.83 16.69
N THR A 220 -10.92 29.12 15.51
CA THR A 220 -10.91 30.45 14.90
C THR A 220 -12.32 30.85 14.49
N ALA A 221 -13.10 30.00 13.88
CA ALA A 221 -14.49 30.28 13.54
C ALA A 221 -15.36 30.55 14.76
N LYS A 222 -15.12 29.88 15.90
CA LYS A 222 -15.78 30.19 17.16
C LYS A 222 -15.43 31.59 17.70
N LYS A 223 -14.19 32.01 17.49
CA LYS A 223 -13.70 33.32 17.93
C LYS A 223 -14.21 34.47 17.03
N PHE A 224 -14.25 34.25 15.70
CA PHE A 224 -14.62 35.25 14.70
C PHE A 224 -16.11 35.18 14.26
N ARG A 225 -16.91 34.26 14.77
CA ARG A 225 -18.35 34.18 14.44
C ARG A 225 -19.15 35.44 14.76
N LYS A 226 -18.56 36.37 15.56
CA LYS A 226 -19.10 37.70 15.86
C LYS A 226 -18.71 38.77 14.85
N GLU A 227 -17.69 38.59 14.02
CA GLU A 227 -17.10 39.64 13.18
C GLU A 227 -17.06 39.39 11.68
N LEU A 228 -17.21 38.17 11.22
CA LEU A 228 -17.15 37.84 9.78
C LEU A 228 -18.53 37.79 9.15
N LYS A 229 -18.86 38.83 8.40
CA LYS A 229 -19.92 38.84 7.38
C LYS A 229 -19.68 37.68 6.39
N GLU A 230 -20.75 37.06 5.99
CA GLU A 230 -20.94 35.85 5.14
C GLU A 230 -20.12 35.71 3.84
N GLY A 231 -18.84 35.94 3.80
CA GLY A 231 -18.06 35.95 2.56
C GLY A 231 -16.99 34.89 2.35
N TYR A 232 -16.49 34.24 3.39
CA TYR A 232 -15.41 33.28 3.26
C TYR A 232 -15.76 31.94 3.95
N LYS A 233 -16.44 31.05 3.22
CA LYS A 233 -16.47 29.62 3.54
C LYS A 233 -15.30 28.95 2.85
N ILE A 234 -14.15 28.86 3.47
CA ILE A 234 -13.21 27.78 3.19
C ILE A 234 -13.84 26.53 3.83
N VAL A 235 -14.65 25.83 3.03
CA VAL A 235 -15.26 24.58 3.45
C VAL A 235 -14.25 23.48 3.17
N LEU A 236 -13.27 23.29 4.03
CA LEU A 236 -12.68 21.98 4.18
C LEU A 236 -13.80 21.07 4.68
N THR A 237 -14.24 20.14 3.83
CA THR A 237 -15.30 19.21 4.18
C THR A 237 -14.78 18.36 5.33
N LYS A 238 -15.23 18.64 6.55
CA LYS A 238 -14.80 17.92 7.76
C LYS A 238 -15.04 16.42 7.59
N ARG A 239 -13.98 15.66 7.50
CA ARG A 239 -14.04 14.20 7.44
C ARG A 239 -13.94 13.62 8.85
N ASN A 240 -15.06 13.11 9.37
CA ASN A 240 -15.16 12.63 10.76
C ASN A 240 -14.22 11.46 11.08
N GLY A 241 -13.74 10.73 10.07
CA GLY A 241 -12.85 9.59 10.25
C GLY A 241 -11.39 9.96 10.48
N VAL A 242 -10.97 11.19 10.20
CA VAL A 242 -9.56 11.60 10.30
C VAL A 242 -9.04 11.52 11.74
N LYS A 243 -9.87 11.82 12.74
CA LYS A 243 -9.50 11.63 14.16
C LYS A 243 -9.16 10.16 14.48
N TYR A 244 -9.83 9.21 13.84
CA TYR A 244 -9.54 7.79 14.05
C TYR A 244 -8.23 7.38 13.38
N LEU A 245 -7.80 8.05 12.30
CA LEU A 245 -6.48 7.83 11.69
C LEU A 245 -5.35 8.19 12.65
N VAL A 246 -5.48 9.27 13.40
CA VAL A 246 -4.49 9.65 14.42
C VAL A 246 -4.39 8.58 15.51
N ILE A 247 -5.53 8.07 15.97
CA ILE A 247 -5.57 6.98 16.96
C ILE A 247 -4.93 5.70 16.39
N VAL A 248 -5.30 5.31 15.17
CA VAL A 248 -4.74 4.13 14.50
C VAL A 248 -3.24 4.29 14.28
N MET A 249 -2.75 5.47 13.90
CA MET A 249 -1.32 5.74 13.76
C MET A 249 -0.57 5.47 15.07
N ILE A 250 -1.10 5.93 16.21
CA ILE A 250 -0.49 5.67 17.52
C ILE A 250 -0.45 4.16 17.80
N ILE A 251 -1.53 3.44 17.50
CA ILE A 251 -1.56 1.96 17.65
C ILE A 251 -0.56 1.31 16.70
N CYS A 252 -0.41 1.82 15.47
CA CYS A 252 0.55 1.30 14.49
C CYS A 252 2.01 1.42 14.98
N VAL A 253 2.34 2.37 15.87
CA VAL A 253 3.67 2.40 16.49
C VAL A 253 3.96 1.11 17.26
N LEU A 254 2.95 0.50 17.88
CA LEU A 254 3.13 -0.76 18.61
C LEU A 254 3.29 -1.98 17.69
N THR A 255 2.94 -1.86 16.41
CA THR A 255 3.09 -2.99 15.45
C THR A 255 4.55 -3.38 15.21
N GLY A 256 5.49 -2.46 15.43
CA GLY A 256 6.92 -2.74 15.38
C GLY A 256 7.42 -3.70 16.48
N LEU A 257 6.60 -3.97 17.51
CA LEU A 257 6.91 -4.98 18.53
C LEU A 257 6.41 -6.39 18.15
N VAL A 258 5.58 -6.48 17.11
CA VAL A 258 4.98 -7.74 16.64
C VAL A 258 5.88 -8.35 15.56
N THR A 259 7.12 -8.64 15.91
CA THR A 259 8.13 -9.23 15.02
C THR A 259 9.14 -10.01 15.87
N PRO A 260 9.73 -11.12 15.36
CA PRO A 260 10.82 -11.82 16.01
C PRO A 260 12.11 -11.00 16.06
N LEU A 261 12.20 -9.88 15.34
CA LEU A 261 13.37 -9.00 15.29
C LEU A 261 13.49 -8.04 16.48
N GLY A 262 12.61 -8.16 17.49
CA GLY A 262 12.63 -7.33 18.70
C GLY A 262 12.43 -5.85 18.39
N THR A 263 13.38 -5.00 18.82
CA THR A 263 13.30 -3.53 18.64
C THR A 263 13.83 -3.04 17.29
N THR A 264 14.22 -3.93 16.41
CA THR A 264 14.80 -3.60 15.09
C THR A 264 13.97 -2.63 14.28
N PRO A 265 12.61 -2.70 14.19
CA PRO A 265 11.82 -1.74 13.42
C PRO A 265 12.07 -0.27 13.84
N TYR A 266 12.39 -0.03 15.09
CA TYR A 266 12.63 1.32 15.62
C TYR A 266 14.07 1.80 15.42
N THR A 267 15.04 0.89 15.39
CA THR A 267 16.47 1.20 15.42
C THR A 267 17.14 1.05 14.05
N TYR A 268 16.60 0.21 13.17
CA TYR A 268 17.23 -0.16 11.91
C TYR A 268 17.63 1.04 11.04
N LEU A 269 16.69 1.97 10.83
CA LEU A 269 16.94 3.14 9.99
C LEU A 269 18.08 4.01 10.56
N VAL A 270 18.08 4.23 11.88
CA VAL A 270 19.12 5.04 12.55
C VAL A 270 20.48 4.36 12.45
N LYS A 271 20.56 3.06 12.72
CA LYS A 271 21.79 2.28 12.59
C LYS A 271 22.33 2.28 11.17
N THR A 272 21.46 2.11 10.17
CA THR A 272 21.84 2.14 8.76
C THR A 272 22.40 3.52 8.35
N MET A 273 21.77 4.61 8.80
CA MET A 273 22.23 5.97 8.51
C MET A 273 23.56 6.30 9.20
N GLN A 274 23.86 5.68 10.32
CA GLN A 274 25.14 5.84 11.04
C GLN A 274 26.28 5.01 10.44
N GLY A 275 26.02 4.21 9.40
CA GLY A 275 27.01 3.33 8.81
C GLY A 275 27.32 2.08 9.64
N ASN A 276 26.57 1.84 10.72
CA ASN A 276 26.77 0.72 11.64
C ASN A 276 26.01 -0.56 11.21
N THR A 277 25.77 -0.75 9.94
CA THR A 277 25.08 -1.95 9.43
C THR A 277 25.99 -3.17 9.34
N THR A 278 27.27 -2.99 9.56
CA THR A 278 28.32 -4.02 9.51
C THR A 278 29.09 -4.15 10.82
N GLN A 279 28.58 -3.58 11.91
CA GLN A 279 29.18 -3.79 13.24
C GLN A 279 28.18 -4.44 14.17
#